data_d462b03ef6267a39e4858cf3a3886649
#
_entry.id   d462b03ef6267a39e4858cf3a3886649
#
_cell.length_a   1.000
_cell.length_b   1.000
_cell.length_c   1.000
_cell.angle_alpha   90.00
_cell.angle_beta   90.00
_cell.angle_gamma   90.00
#
_symmetry.space_group_name_H-M   'P 1'
#
loop_
_entity.id
_entity.type
_entity.pdbx_description
1 polymer ?
#
loop_
_entity_poly.entity_id
_entity_poly.type
_entity_poly.pdbx_seq_one_letter_code
_entity_poly.pdbx_strand_id
1 'polypeptide(L)'
;MLACATLTSVVNALMIISDAIICGVFLGDTAISAINLVTPVYNFCIFIAMFVSLGIPILYADARGRFQKEEADQIFGTGLTVCLVGVILIFLFLTFIRDIYLGHFMLSEPMFRLADDYYNWIRFELLIMPVAEVMTETVFADGDEKCAMTVAVVEASSNVILSIILCRVMGIAGVGLASVIAVSLRLLVSMTHLLKKTNTLRMNLDFSFPVLRK
;
A
#
# COMPACT_ATOMS: atom_id res chain seq x y z
N MET A 1 12.96 -13.75 10.38
CA MET A 1 12.30 -12.45 10.64
C MET A 1 13.12 -11.27 10.12
N LEU A 2 14.33 -10.97 10.62
CA LEU A 2 15.09 -9.78 10.20
C LEU A 2 15.37 -9.76 8.68
N ALA A 3 15.80 -10.88 8.10
CA ALA A 3 16.10 -10.98 6.67
C ALA A 3 14.88 -10.74 5.76
N CYS A 4 13.69 -11.17 6.18
CA CYS A 4 12.47 -10.96 5.41
C CYS A 4 12.04 -9.49 5.44
N ALA A 5 12.03 -8.85 6.62
CA ALA A 5 11.72 -7.44 6.76
C ALA A 5 12.72 -6.56 5.97
N THR A 6 14.02 -6.90 6.00
CA THR A 6 15.04 -6.20 5.21
C THR A 6 14.78 -6.36 3.71
N LEU A 7 14.44 -7.57 3.25
CA LEU A 7 14.14 -7.82 1.84
C LEU A 7 12.92 -7.01 1.38
N THR A 8 11.85 -7.00 2.15
CA THR A 8 10.64 -6.22 1.83
C THR A 8 10.97 -4.72 1.75
N SER A 9 11.75 -4.19 2.69
CA SER A 9 12.17 -2.78 2.66
C SER A 9 13.02 -2.44 1.44
N VAL A 10 13.95 -3.33 1.06
CA VAL A 10 14.77 -3.15 -0.16
C VAL A 10 13.91 -3.20 -1.41
N VAL A 11 12.97 -4.13 -1.48
CA VAL A 11 12.04 -4.24 -2.61
C VAL A 11 11.19 -2.97 -2.75
N ASN A 12 10.63 -2.46 -1.66
CA ASN A 12 9.85 -1.22 -1.69
C ASN A 12 10.69 0.00 -2.15
N ALA A 13 11.94 0.11 -1.66
CA ALA A 13 12.84 1.18 -2.12
C ALA A 13 13.16 1.07 -3.62
N LEU A 14 13.38 -0.15 -4.13
CA LEU A 14 13.62 -0.39 -5.54
C LEU A 14 12.41 -0.04 -6.41
N MET A 15 11.18 -0.27 -5.94
CA MET A 15 9.96 0.11 -6.67
C MET A 15 9.87 1.62 -6.86
N ILE A 16 10.05 2.41 -5.81
CA ILE A 16 10.00 3.88 -5.89
C ILE A 16 11.06 4.41 -6.86
N ILE A 17 12.28 3.87 -6.79
CA ILE A 17 13.37 4.26 -7.69
C ILE A 17 13.07 3.86 -9.14
N SER A 18 12.51 2.65 -9.36
CA SER A 18 12.20 2.18 -10.71
C SER A 18 11.14 3.02 -11.41
N ASP A 19 10.09 3.44 -10.71
CA ASP A 19 9.05 4.31 -11.28
C ASP A 19 9.62 5.67 -11.71
N ALA A 20 10.49 6.27 -10.88
CA ALA A 20 11.17 7.52 -11.23
C ALA A 20 12.10 7.35 -12.44
N ILE A 21 12.85 6.25 -12.52
CA ILE A 21 13.72 5.93 -13.66
C ILE A 21 12.89 5.73 -14.93
N ILE A 22 11.82 4.93 -14.87
CA ILE A 22 10.92 4.65 -15.99
C ILE A 22 10.32 5.96 -16.52
N CYS A 23 9.79 6.80 -15.64
CA CYS A 23 9.27 8.12 -16.03
C CYS A 23 10.35 9.01 -16.65
N GLY A 24 11.55 9.05 -16.06
CA GLY A 24 12.66 9.84 -16.60
C GLY A 24 13.08 9.41 -17.99
N VAL A 25 13.20 8.09 -18.22
CA VAL A 25 13.63 7.53 -19.52
C VAL A 25 12.58 7.71 -20.61
N PHE A 26 11.29 7.52 -20.31
CA PHE A 26 10.24 7.54 -21.33
C PHE A 26 9.55 8.89 -21.49
N LEU A 27 9.48 9.72 -20.44
CA LEU A 27 8.69 10.95 -20.41
C LEU A 27 9.53 12.20 -20.13
N GLY A 28 10.78 12.02 -19.68
CA GLY A 28 11.70 13.11 -19.40
C GLY A 28 11.52 13.79 -18.03
N ASP A 29 12.28 14.84 -17.79
CA ASP A 29 12.42 15.50 -16.48
C ASP A 29 11.12 16.12 -15.94
N THR A 30 10.24 16.54 -16.84
CA THR A 30 8.94 17.12 -16.42
C THR A 30 8.07 16.08 -15.71
N ALA A 31 8.12 14.81 -16.13
CA ALA A 31 7.38 13.75 -15.47
C ALA A 31 7.98 13.39 -14.08
N ILE A 32 9.31 13.40 -13.97
CA ILE A 32 9.97 13.24 -12.67
C ILE A 32 9.55 14.38 -11.70
N SER A 33 9.50 15.60 -12.22
CA SER A 33 9.07 16.77 -11.44
C SER A 33 7.61 16.64 -10.98
N ALA A 34 6.73 16.07 -11.80
CA ALA A 34 5.33 15.80 -11.46
C ALA A 34 5.21 14.74 -10.34
N ILE A 35 5.99 13.66 -10.41
CA ILE A 35 6.06 12.64 -9.34
C ILE A 35 6.54 13.29 -8.03
N ASN A 36 7.62 14.06 -8.09
CA ASN A 36 8.19 14.72 -6.90
C ASN A 36 7.21 15.71 -6.26
N LEU A 37 6.33 16.34 -7.05
CA LEU A 37 5.28 17.20 -6.53
C LEU A 37 4.23 16.43 -5.74
N VAL A 38 3.84 15.25 -6.18
CA VAL A 38 2.81 14.42 -5.54
C VAL A 38 3.36 13.63 -4.34
N THR A 39 4.64 13.27 -4.37
CA THR A 39 5.31 12.45 -3.34
C THR A 39 5.11 12.93 -1.89
N PRO A 40 5.16 14.24 -1.55
CA PRO A 40 4.95 14.69 -0.17
C PRO A 40 3.57 14.32 0.38
N VAL A 41 2.51 14.46 -0.42
CA VAL A 41 1.14 14.08 -0.02
C VAL A 41 1.04 12.57 0.15
N TYR A 42 1.60 11.82 -0.78
CA TYR A 42 1.68 10.36 -0.71
C TYR A 42 2.37 9.90 0.57
N ASN A 43 3.56 10.41 0.86
CA ASN A 43 4.33 10.05 2.05
C ASN A 43 3.60 10.43 3.35
N PHE A 44 2.91 11.56 3.38
CA PHE A 44 2.11 11.96 4.54
C PHE A 44 0.96 10.98 4.79
N CYS A 45 0.24 10.56 3.75
CA CYS A 45 -0.84 9.59 3.88
C CYS A 45 -0.34 8.22 4.29
N ILE A 46 0.79 7.75 3.72
CA ILE A 46 1.44 6.50 4.13
C ILE A 46 1.85 6.57 5.60
N PHE A 47 2.47 7.67 6.02
CA PHE A 47 2.88 7.82 7.41
C PHE A 47 1.72 7.63 8.39
N ILE A 48 0.55 8.22 8.10
CA ILE A 48 -0.66 8.01 8.89
C ILE A 48 -1.12 6.55 8.84
N ALA A 49 -1.15 5.94 7.65
CA ALA A 49 -1.58 4.57 7.46
C ALA A 49 -0.66 3.56 8.18
N MET A 50 0.64 3.82 8.28
CA MET A 50 1.62 2.95 8.95
C MET A 50 1.31 2.70 10.42
N PHE A 51 0.71 3.65 11.14
CA PHE A 51 0.33 3.44 12.54
C PHE A 51 -0.64 2.26 12.68
N VAL A 52 -1.60 2.15 11.76
CA VAL A 52 -2.58 1.06 11.77
C VAL A 52 -1.96 -0.21 11.18
N SER A 53 -1.27 -0.09 10.06
CA SER A 53 -0.74 -1.23 9.29
C SER A 53 0.34 -2.00 10.04
N LEU A 54 1.15 -1.34 10.86
CA LEU A 54 2.19 -2.00 11.68
C LEU A 54 1.67 -2.40 13.06
N GLY A 55 0.75 -1.62 13.64
CA GLY A 55 0.22 -1.89 14.97
C GLY A 55 -0.55 -3.21 15.05
N ILE A 56 -1.40 -3.48 14.06
CA ILE A 56 -2.26 -4.67 14.04
C ILE A 56 -1.46 -5.97 14.03
N PRO A 57 -0.49 -6.20 13.11
CA PRO A 57 0.29 -7.43 13.08
C PRO A 57 1.11 -7.66 14.36
N ILE A 58 1.63 -6.59 14.96
CA ILE A 58 2.40 -6.69 16.22
C ILE A 58 1.52 -7.17 17.36
N LEU A 59 0.35 -6.54 17.55
CA LEU A 59 -0.60 -6.94 18.58
C LEU A 59 -1.14 -8.35 18.34
N TYR A 60 -1.42 -8.69 17.07
CA TYR A 60 -1.82 -10.04 16.66
C TYR A 60 -0.76 -11.08 17.05
N ALA A 61 0.50 -10.84 16.68
CA ALA A 61 1.61 -11.74 16.99
C ALA A 61 1.81 -11.92 18.51
N ASP A 62 1.67 -10.86 19.29
CA ASP A 62 1.76 -10.90 20.75
C ASP A 62 0.64 -11.75 21.37
N ALA A 63 -0.62 -11.53 20.96
CA ALA A 63 -1.76 -12.32 21.41
C ALA A 63 -1.60 -13.81 21.03
N ARG A 64 -1.12 -14.10 19.80
CA ARG A 64 -0.80 -15.46 19.34
C ARG A 64 0.31 -16.10 20.18
N GLY A 65 1.37 -15.36 20.49
CA GLY A 65 2.47 -15.82 21.34
C GLY A 65 2.03 -16.17 22.75
N ARG A 66 0.98 -15.53 23.26
CA ARG A 66 0.34 -15.81 24.56
C ARG A 66 -0.74 -16.89 24.48
N PHE A 67 -0.95 -17.53 23.31
CA PHE A 67 -1.98 -18.54 23.06
C PHE A 67 -3.43 -18.03 23.22
N GLN A 68 -3.65 -16.73 23.12
CA GLN A 68 -4.95 -16.05 23.26
C GLN A 68 -5.60 -15.91 21.87
N LYS A 69 -6.13 -17.01 21.33
CA LYS A 69 -6.66 -17.07 19.96
C LYS A 69 -7.81 -16.09 19.72
N GLU A 70 -8.77 -16.04 20.63
CA GLU A 70 -9.94 -15.16 20.52
C GLU A 70 -9.54 -13.68 20.51
N GLU A 71 -8.56 -13.31 21.34
CA GLU A 71 -8.01 -11.96 21.36
C GLU A 71 -7.28 -11.62 20.05
N ALA A 72 -6.51 -12.55 19.50
CA ALA A 72 -5.84 -12.37 18.22
C ALA A 72 -6.85 -12.15 17.07
N ASP A 73 -7.92 -12.96 17.02
CA ASP A 73 -8.98 -12.84 16.03
C ASP A 73 -9.71 -11.48 16.15
N GLN A 74 -9.98 -11.02 17.37
CA GLN A 74 -10.57 -9.70 17.63
C GLN A 74 -9.65 -8.56 17.22
N ILE A 75 -8.34 -8.64 17.50
CA ILE A 75 -7.35 -7.65 17.11
C ILE A 75 -7.32 -7.52 15.59
N PHE A 76 -7.23 -8.64 14.87
CA PHE A 76 -7.20 -8.62 13.41
C PHE A 76 -8.49 -8.05 12.82
N GLY A 77 -9.66 -8.53 13.26
CA GLY A 77 -10.95 -8.07 12.75
C GLY A 77 -11.22 -6.59 13.02
N THR A 78 -10.98 -6.13 14.28
CA THR A 78 -11.13 -4.71 14.65
C THR A 78 -10.15 -3.84 13.88
N GLY A 79 -8.89 -4.27 13.81
CA GLY A 79 -7.84 -3.56 13.11
C GLY A 79 -8.11 -3.41 11.62
N LEU A 80 -8.54 -4.50 10.96
CA LEU A 80 -8.91 -4.45 9.54
C LEU A 80 -10.09 -3.50 9.30
N THR A 81 -11.09 -3.49 10.20
CA THR A 81 -12.22 -2.55 10.11
C THR A 81 -11.76 -1.10 10.24
N VAL A 82 -10.88 -0.81 11.22
CA VAL A 82 -10.29 0.53 11.39
C VAL A 82 -9.47 0.94 10.17
N CYS A 83 -8.69 0.01 9.62
CA CYS A 83 -7.92 0.24 8.40
C CYS A 83 -8.84 0.58 7.22
N LEU A 84 -9.91 -0.20 6.99
CA LEU A 84 -10.87 0.04 5.91
C LEU A 84 -11.55 1.42 6.04
N VAL A 85 -11.97 1.79 7.24
CA VAL A 85 -12.52 3.14 7.47
C VAL A 85 -11.46 4.21 7.23
N GLY A 86 -10.24 4.00 7.72
CA GLY A 86 -9.12 4.93 7.57
C GLY A 86 -8.76 5.19 6.10
N VAL A 87 -8.66 4.15 5.26
CA VAL A 87 -8.34 4.33 3.83
C VAL A 87 -9.45 5.05 3.07
N ILE A 88 -10.72 4.82 3.43
CA ILE A 88 -11.84 5.57 2.85
C ILE A 88 -11.73 7.06 3.22
N LEU A 89 -11.43 7.38 4.47
CA LEU A 89 -11.25 8.77 4.92
C LEU A 89 -10.05 9.43 4.22
N ILE A 90 -8.92 8.72 4.07
CA ILE A 90 -7.76 9.21 3.31
C ILE A 90 -8.15 9.46 1.85
N PHE A 91 -8.86 8.54 1.20
CA PHE A 91 -9.29 8.69 -0.18
C PHE A 91 -10.22 9.92 -0.37
N LEU A 92 -11.18 10.10 0.53
CA LEU A 92 -12.05 11.27 0.53
C LEU A 92 -11.25 12.55 0.74
N PHE A 93 -10.35 12.58 1.73
CA PHE A 93 -9.48 13.71 1.99
C PHE A 93 -8.66 14.09 0.75
N LEU A 94 -8.01 13.11 0.11
CA LEU A 94 -7.23 13.33 -1.09
C LEU A 94 -8.09 13.82 -2.27
N THR A 95 -9.33 13.36 -2.36
CA THR A 95 -10.25 13.82 -3.39
C THR A 95 -10.63 15.29 -3.20
N PHE A 96 -10.88 15.72 -1.95
CA PHE A 96 -11.23 17.11 -1.66
C PHE A 96 -10.04 18.08 -1.72
N ILE A 97 -8.84 17.64 -1.28
CA ILE A 97 -7.67 18.54 -1.24
C ILE A 97 -6.98 18.70 -2.60
N ARG A 98 -7.27 17.84 -3.58
CA ARG A 98 -6.60 17.78 -4.88
C ARG A 98 -6.46 19.15 -5.55
N ASP A 99 -7.58 19.84 -5.75
CA ASP A 99 -7.61 21.12 -6.47
C ASP A 99 -6.90 22.22 -5.69
N ILE A 100 -7.02 22.22 -4.36
CA ILE A 100 -6.33 23.15 -3.46
C ILE A 100 -4.83 22.89 -3.52
N TYR A 101 -4.42 21.62 -3.45
CA TYR A 101 -3.01 21.24 -3.43
C TYR A 101 -2.32 21.58 -4.75
N LEU A 102 -2.86 21.08 -5.88
CA LEU A 102 -2.25 21.32 -7.19
C LEU A 102 -2.33 22.78 -7.61
N GLY A 103 -3.41 23.49 -7.27
CA GLY A 103 -3.58 24.90 -7.57
C GLY A 103 -2.62 25.82 -6.82
N HIS A 104 -2.12 25.40 -5.66
CA HIS A 104 -1.18 26.18 -4.86
C HIS A 104 0.17 26.44 -5.58
N PHE A 105 0.60 25.52 -6.44
CA PHE A 105 1.92 25.58 -7.06
C PHE A 105 1.99 26.40 -8.35
N MET A 106 0.87 26.99 -8.82
CA MET A 106 0.82 27.81 -10.05
C MET A 106 1.54 27.14 -11.24
N LEU A 107 1.26 25.86 -11.46
CA LEU A 107 1.93 25.03 -12.45
C LEU A 107 1.60 25.49 -13.88
N SER A 108 2.55 25.27 -14.81
CA SER A 108 2.24 25.35 -16.23
C SER A 108 1.25 24.25 -16.63
N GLU A 109 0.43 24.51 -17.65
CA GLU A 109 -0.62 23.56 -18.09
C GLU A 109 -0.09 22.14 -18.35
N PRO A 110 1.07 21.92 -19.03
CA PRO A 110 1.61 20.59 -19.22
C PRO A 110 2.00 19.90 -17.90
N MET A 111 2.58 20.66 -16.98
CA MET A 111 3.00 20.13 -15.67
C MET A 111 1.79 19.80 -14.79
N PHE A 112 0.75 20.64 -14.82
CA PHE A 112 -0.49 20.39 -14.10
C PHE A 112 -1.13 19.08 -14.55
N ARG A 113 -1.24 18.84 -15.85
CA ARG A 113 -1.82 17.60 -16.40
C ARG A 113 -1.05 16.37 -15.95
N LEU A 114 0.27 16.38 -16.00
CA LEU A 114 1.10 15.26 -15.56
C LEU A 114 0.95 14.99 -14.05
N ALA A 115 0.97 16.05 -13.24
CA ALA A 115 0.80 15.92 -11.80
C ALA A 115 -0.61 15.41 -11.44
N ASP A 116 -1.62 15.89 -12.15
CA ASP A 116 -3.01 15.47 -11.96
C ASP A 116 -3.27 14.03 -12.36
N ASP A 117 -2.76 13.62 -13.52
CA ASP A 117 -2.86 12.24 -13.98
C ASP A 117 -2.21 11.27 -12.99
N TYR A 118 -1.03 11.60 -12.48
CA TYR A 118 -0.35 10.78 -11.49
C TYR A 118 -1.09 10.78 -10.14
N TYR A 119 -1.51 11.95 -9.65
CA TYR A 119 -2.25 12.10 -8.39
C TYR A 119 -3.54 11.29 -8.39
N ASN A 120 -4.25 11.24 -9.50
CA ASN A 120 -5.49 10.49 -9.62
C ASN A 120 -5.30 8.98 -9.40
N TRP A 121 -4.19 8.39 -9.85
CA TRP A 121 -3.90 6.98 -9.62
C TRP A 121 -3.34 6.70 -8.23
N ILE A 122 -2.49 7.59 -7.71
CA ILE A 122 -1.92 7.47 -6.36
C ILE A 122 -3.00 7.41 -5.27
N ARG A 123 -4.08 8.16 -5.38
CA ARG A 123 -5.17 8.08 -4.40
C ARG A 123 -5.88 6.72 -4.42
N PHE A 124 -5.96 6.03 -5.58
CA PHE A 124 -6.48 4.66 -5.65
C PHE A 124 -5.49 3.65 -5.08
N GLU A 125 -4.20 3.85 -5.29
CA GLU A 125 -3.17 3.03 -4.64
C GLU A 125 -3.29 3.13 -3.12
N LEU A 126 -3.40 4.34 -2.57
CA LEU A 126 -3.56 4.58 -1.13
C LEU A 126 -4.87 4.04 -0.55
N LEU A 127 -5.88 3.75 -1.36
CA LEU A 127 -7.09 3.06 -0.94
C LEU A 127 -6.84 1.57 -0.66
N ILE A 128 -5.93 0.94 -1.39
CA ILE A 128 -5.68 -0.51 -1.35
C ILE A 128 -4.45 -0.85 -0.52
N MET A 129 -3.38 -0.07 -0.64
CA MET A 129 -2.07 -0.36 -0.10
C MET A 129 -2.05 -0.61 1.42
N PRO A 130 -2.68 0.20 2.30
CA PRO A 130 -2.65 -0.07 3.73
C PRO A 130 -3.36 -1.37 4.11
N VAL A 131 -4.43 -1.72 3.39
CA VAL A 131 -5.15 -2.99 3.58
C VAL A 131 -4.27 -4.17 3.16
N ALA A 132 -3.58 -4.05 2.02
CA ALA A 132 -2.63 -5.06 1.55
C ALA A 132 -1.45 -5.22 2.52
N GLU A 133 -0.97 -4.12 3.13
CA GLU A 133 0.07 -4.13 4.15
C GLU A 133 -0.37 -4.91 5.39
N VAL A 134 -1.52 -4.54 5.98
CA VAL A 134 -2.09 -5.26 7.15
C VAL A 134 -2.21 -6.75 6.86
N MET A 135 -2.74 -7.13 5.69
CA MET A 135 -2.89 -8.53 5.30
C MET A 135 -1.53 -9.23 5.20
N THR A 136 -0.57 -8.65 4.48
CA THR A 136 0.76 -9.26 4.27
C THR A 136 1.50 -9.45 5.59
N GLU A 137 1.55 -8.42 6.44
CA GLU A 137 2.26 -8.45 7.70
C GLU A 137 1.59 -9.39 8.72
N THR A 138 0.25 -9.49 8.69
CA THR A 138 -0.46 -10.44 9.55
C THR A 138 -0.29 -11.88 9.07
N VAL A 139 -0.25 -12.13 7.76
CA VAL A 139 0.09 -13.45 7.17
C VAL A 139 1.50 -13.86 7.58
N PHE A 140 2.45 -12.92 7.58
CA PHE A 140 3.80 -13.15 8.07
C PHE A 140 3.80 -13.48 9.57
N ALA A 141 3.04 -12.74 10.38
CA ALA A 141 2.89 -12.97 11.81
C ALA A 141 2.20 -14.32 12.15
N ASP A 142 1.33 -14.82 11.24
CA ASP A 142 0.72 -16.15 11.31
C ASP A 142 1.67 -17.30 10.92
N GLY A 143 2.92 -16.97 10.53
CA GLY A 143 3.99 -17.92 10.28
C GLY A 143 4.15 -18.33 8.80
N ASP A 144 3.43 -17.71 7.86
CA ASP A 144 3.56 -18.02 6.43
C ASP A 144 4.57 -17.08 5.73
N GLU A 145 5.84 -17.19 6.13
CA GLU A 145 6.94 -16.41 5.54
C GLU A 145 7.04 -16.59 4.03
N LYS A 146 6.72 -17.80 3.52
CA LYS A 146 6.78 -18.07 2.08
C LYS A 146 5.73 -17.27 1.30
N CYS A 147 4.53 -17.16 1.84
CA CYS A 147 3.48 -16.33 1.23
C CYS A 147 3.91 -14.86 1.22
N ALA A 148 4.39 -14.32 2.34
CA ALA A 148 4.85 -12.94 2.43
C ALA A 148 5.99 -12.63 1.45
N MET A 149 6.98 -13.53 1.31
CA MET A 149 8.05 -13.37 0.32
C MET A 149 7.53 -13.43 -1.12
N THR A 150 6.59 -14.34 -1.42
CA THR A 150 5.97 -14.44 -2.75
C THR A 150 5.23 -13.15 -3.10
N VAL A 151 4.50 -12.60 -2.14
CA VAL A 151 3.81 -11.32 -2.28
C VAL A 151 4.77 -10.21 -2.69
N ALA A 152 5.89 -10.04 -1.98
CA ALA A 152 6.88 -9.01 -2.28
C ALA A 152 7.46 -9.14 -3.70
N VAL A 153 7.77 -10.38 -4.14
CA VAL A 153 8.30 -10.63 -5.49
C VAL A 153 7.24 -10.35 -6.56
N VAL A 154 5.98 -10.79 -6.34
CA VAL A 154 4.88 -10.55 -7.29
C VAL A 154 4.59 -9.06 -7.42
N GLU A 155 4.51 -8.34 -6.31
CA GLU A 155 4.29 -6.89 -6.29
C GLU A 155 5.38 -6.15 -7.07
N ALA A 156 6.66 -6.36 -6.71
CA ALA A 156 7.78 -5.67 -7.34
C ALA A 156 7.90 -5.99 -8.83
N SER A 157 7.81 -7.27 -9.20
CA SER A 157 7.94 -7.68 -10.61
C SER A 157 6.78 -7.17 -11.44
N SER A 158 5.55 -7.26 -10.95
CA SER A 158 4.38 -6.74 -11.67
C SER A 158 4.41 -5.22 -11.79
N ASN A 159 4.81 -4.48 -10.74
CA ASN A 159 4.96 -3.03 -10.80
C ASN A 159 5.94 -2.64 -11.90
N VAL A 160 7.18 -3.13 -11.88
CA VAL A 160 8.21 -2.77 -12.87
C VAL A 160 7.78 -3.13 -14.30
N ILE A 161 7.28 -4.36 -14.51
CA ILE A 161 6.87 -4.81 -15.86
C ILE A 161 5.70 -3.96 -16.37
N LEU A 162 4.68 -3.75 -15.55
CA LEU A 162 3.50 -2.97 -15.93
C LEU A 162 3.83 -1.50 -16.09
N SER A 163 4.69 -0.91 -15.24
CA SER A 163 5.14 0.48 -15.39
C SER A 163 5.83 0.71 -16.73
N ILE A 164 6.70 -0.20 -17.18
CA ILE A 164 7.35 -0.10 -18.51
C ILE A 164 6.32 -0.18 -19.65
N ILE A 165 5.36 -1.11 -19.56
CA ILE A 165 4.37 -1.32 -20.62
C ILE A 165 3.37 -0.17 -20.66
N LEU A 166 2.78 0.16 -19.52
CA LEU A 166 1.71 1.15 -19.42
C LEU A 166 2.22 2.59 -19.57
N CYS A 167 3.47 2.88 -19.15
CA CYS A 167 4.10 4.17 -19.39
C CYS A 167 4.18 4.50 -20.89
N ARG A 168 4.46 3.52 -21.74
CA ARG A 168 4.52 3.70 -23.20
C ARG A 168 3.15 3.99 -23.84
N VAL A 169 2.07 3.51 -23.24
CA VAL A 169 0.71 3.62 -23.77
C VAL A 169 -0.04 4.81 -23.18
N MET A 170 0.11 5.03 -21.89
CA MET A 170 -0.68 5.99 -21.09
C MET A 170 0.16 7.10 -20.45
N GLY A 171 1.48 7.10 -20.68
CA GLY A 171 2.37 8.07 -20.04
C GLY A 171 2.43 7.86 -18.50
N ILE A 172 2.49 8.95 -17.76
CA ILE A 172 2.61 8.95 -16.30
C ILE A 172 1.39 8.30 -15.60
N ALA A 173 0.20 8.43 -16.18
CA ALA A 173 -1.01 7.74 -15.68
C ALA A 173 -0.83 6.22 -15.71
N GLY A 174 -0.10 5.70 -16.71
CA GLY A 174 0.22 4.28 -16.83
C GLY A 174 1.10 3.78 -15.69
N VAL A 175 2.05 4.59 -15.22
CA VAL A 175 2.90 4.24 -14.07
C VAL A 175 2.07 4.18 -12.78
N GLY A 176 1.21 5.17 -12.54
CA GLY A 176 0.30 5.14 -11.40
C GLY A 176 -0.68 3.96 -11.45
N LEU A 177 -1.22 3.62 -12.62
CA LEU A 177 -2.07 2.44 -12.80
C LEU A 177 -1.30 1.13 -12.52
N ALA A 178 -0.03 1.04 -12.93
CA ALA A 178 0.83 -0.12 -12.66
C ALA A 178 0.97 -0.36 -11.15
N SER A 179 1.18 0.70 -10.37
CA SER A 179 1.26 0.64 -8.91
C SER A 179 -0.05 0.15 -8.29
N VAL A 180 -1.20 0.66 -8.75
CA VAL A 180 -2.53 0.18 -8.29
C VAL A 180 -2.72 -1.31 -8.57
N ILE A 181 -2.35 -1.79 -9.77
CA ILE A 181 -2.46 -3.21 -10.12
C ILE A 181 -1.50 -4.04 -9.27
N ALA A 182 -0.26 -3.60 -9.08
CA ALA A 182 0.74 -4.31 -8.29
C ALA A 182 0.30 -4.50 -6.83
N VAL A 183 -0.21 -3.43 -6.20
CA VAL A 183 -0.75 -3.48 -4.83
C VAL A 183 -2.01 -4.34 -4.74
N SER A 184 -2.86 -4.33 -5.77
CA SER A 184 -4.02 -5.22 -5.85
C SER A 184 -3.60 -6.69 -5.93
N LEU A 185 -2.58 -7.01 -6.71
CA LEU A 185 -1.98 -8.34 -6.78
C LEU A 185 -1.37 -8.75 -5.43
N ARG A 186 -0.67 -7.84 -4.75
CA ARG A 186 -0.19 -8.03 -3.37
C ARG A 186 -1.33 -8.50 -2.47
N LEU A 187 -2.44 -7.77 -2.44
CA LEU A 187 -3.61 -8.10 -1.62
C LEU A 187 -4.18 -9.46 -1.99
N LEU A 188 -4.38 -9.74 -3.28
CA LEU A 188 -4.92 -11.01 -3.75
C LEU A 188 -4.03 -12.20 -3.37
N VAL A 189 -2.72 -12.08 -3.55
CA VAL A 189 -1.77 -13.14 -3.16
C VAL A 189 -1.76 -13.34 -1.65
N SER A 190 -1.77 -12.27 -0.85
CA SER A 190 -1.87 -12.36 0.61
C SER A 190 -3.15 -13.09 1.05
N MET A 191 -4.28 -12.82 0.39
CA MET A 191 -5.55 -13.49 0.68
C MET A 191 -5.53 -15.00 0.38
N THR A 192 -4.62 -15.50 -0.48
CA THR A 192 -4.49 -16.95 -0.71
C THR A 192 -4.10 -17.73 0.55
N HIS A 193 -3.46 -17.05 1.53
CA HIS A 193 -3.16 -17.65 2.83
C HIS A 193 -4.44 -18.10 3.56
N LEU A 194 -5.54 -17.37 3.42
CA LEU A 194 -6.83 -17.72 4.03
C LEU A 194 -7.38 -19.07 3.56
N LEU A 195 -6.95 -19.54 2.38
CA LEU A 195 -7.35 -20.84 1.81
C LEU A 195 -6.47 -22.00 2.30
N LYS A 196 -5.37 -21.72 2.99
CA LYS A 196 -4.45 -22.76 3.46
C LYS A 196 -4.97 -23.43 4.73
N LYS A 197 -4.68 -24.72 4.87
CA LYS A 197 -5.03 -25.49 6.09
C LYS A 197 -4.26 -25.02 7.35
N THR A 198 -3.13 -24.36 7.14
CA THR A 198 -2.29 -23.78 8.21
C THR A 198 -2.77 -22.41 8.66
N ASN A 199 -3.72 -21.82 7.96
CA ASN A 199 -4.29 -20.52 8.28
C ASN A 199 -4.97 -20.56 9.64
N THR A 200 -4.60 -19.59 10.48
CA THR A 200 -5.26 -19.37 11.78
C THR A 200 -5.95 -18.02 11.87
N LEU A 201 -5.85 -17.21 10.80
CA LEU A 201 -6.55 -15.93 10.68
C LEU A 201 -8.05 -16.16 10.51
N ARG A 202 -8.85 -15.55 11.34
CA ARG A 202 -10.31 -15.50 11.17
C ARG A 202 -10.73 -14.06 10.93
N MET A 203 -11.34 -13.83 9.79
CA MET A 203 -11.95 -12.53 9.47
C MET A 203 -13.26 -12.41 10.24
N ASN A 204 -13.18 -12.01 11.50
CA ASN A 204 -14.34 -11.65 12.29
C ASN A 204 -14.37 -10.12 12.36
N LEU A 205 -15.30 -9.48 11.63
CA LEU A 205 -15.46 -8.02 11.60
C LEU A 205 -16.16 -7.49 12.86
N ASP A 206 -16.16 -8.25 13.94
CA ASP A 206 -16.70 -7.79 15.23
C ASP A 206 -15.82 -6.69 15.82
N PHE A 207 -16.38 -5.51 15.90
CA PHE A 207 -15.68 -4.34 16.44
C PHE A 207 -15.58 -4.43 17.97
N SER A 208 -14.37 -4.49 18.49
CA SER A 208 -14.10 -4.58 19.94
C SER A 208 -13.44 -3.30 20.46
N PHE A 209 -14.18 -2.47 21.19
CA PHE A 209 -13.69 -1.25 21.85
C PHE A 209 -12.47 -1.47 22.79
N PRO A 210 -12.35 -2.57 23.56
CA PRO A 210 -11.19 -2.83 24.41
C PRO A 210 -9.87 -2.98 23.64
N VAL A 211 -9.93 -3.43 22.38
CA VAL A 211 -8.74 -3.61 21.52
C VAL A 211 -8.13 -2.25 21.12
N LEU A 212 -8.94 -1.22 20.93
CA LEU A 212 -8.48 0.13 20.55
C LEU A 212 -7.73 0.88 21.67
N ARG A 213 -7.80 0.39 22.91
CA ARG A 213 -7.12 1.00 24.06
C ARG A 213 -5.73 0.42 24.33
N LYS A 214 -5.32 -0.60 23.59
CA LYS A 214 -4.00 -1.23 23.68
C LYS A 214 -3.07 -0.66 22.64
#